data_e720cdfb95835f7cc52703edd34b2966
#
_entry.id   e720cdfb95835f7cc52703edd34b2966
#
_cell.length_a   1.000
_cell.length_b   1.000
_cell.length_c   1.000
_cell.angle_alpha   90.00
_cell.angle_beta   90.00
_cell.angle_gamma   90.00
#
_symmetry.space_group_name_H-M   'P 1'
#
loop_
_entity.id
_entity.type
_entity.pdbx_description
1 polymer ?
#
loop_
_entity_poly.entity_id
_entity_poly.type
_entity_poly.pdbx_seq_one_letter_code
_entity_poly.pdbx_strand_id
1 'polypeptide(L)'
;DAGASADARHDPGKGSEMVASRRDVLKSSLALGMAGLVPDVIQRAYAITPAPGTTFLDAEHVVILMQENRSFDHMFGTLQGVRGFNDPRSLRQADGSSVFLQRDSRGNGYLPWRMNIKDSCATWMGALPHGRADQIDAWNGGAHNFWIEAKRYKKKEYRDIPGTMGYFSREDLPFYYALADA
;
A
#
# COMPACT_ATOMS: atom_id res chain seq x y z
N ASP A 1 68.98 37.30 6.15
CA ASP A 1 69.26 35.95 6.58
C ASP A 1 67.95 35.17 6.88
N ALA A 2 67.85 34.04 6.23
CA ALA A 2 67.06 32.86 6.55
C ALA A 2 65.56 33.07 6.53
N GLY A 3 64.74 32.46 5.70
CA GLY A 3 64.68 31.10 5.33
C GLY A 3 63.19 30.71 5.50
N ALA A 4 62.38 30.94 4.45
CA ALA A 4 60.96 30.58 4.45
C ALA A 4 60.81 29.13 4.01
N SER A 5 60.33 28.27 4.89
CA SER A 5 59.84 26.92 4.59
C SER A 5 58.33 26.94 4.38
N ALA A 6 57.91 26.64 3.19
CA ALA A 6 56.51 26.48 2.84
C ALA A 6 56.05 25.07 3.29
N ASP A 7 55.11 25.01 4.22
CA ASP A 7 54.41 23.79 4.62
C ASP A 7 53.14 23.66 3.78
N ALA A 8 53.19 22.77 2.80
CA ALA A 8 52.05 22.40 1.97
C ALA A 8 51.16 21.43 2.76
N ARG A 9 50.08 21.93 3.35
CA ARG A 9 49.04 21.08 3.95
C ARG A 9 48.23 20.42 2.86
N HIS A 10 48.44 19.14 2.77
CA HIS A 10 47.62 18.20 1.98
C HIS A 10 46.20 18.13 2.58
N ASP A 11 45.22 18.57 1.82
CA ASP A 11 43.80 18.45 2.15
C ASP A 11 43.36 17.05 1.73
N PRO A 12 42.96 16.14 2.68
CA PRO A 12 42.42 14.84 2.30
C PRO A 12 40.98 15.01 1.82
N GLY A 13 40.79 14.78 0.55
CA GLY A 13 39.56 14.90 -0.16
C GLY A 13 38.34 14.36 0.64
N LYS A 14 37.32 15.20 0.75
CA LYS A 14 35.97 14.81 1.10
C LYS A 14 35.47 13.77 0.09
N GLY A 15 35.53 12.53 0.50
CA GLY A 15 34.74 11.48 -0.15
C GLY A 15 33.25 11.86 -0.04
N SER A 16 32.66 12.32 -1.12
CA SER A 16 31.22 12.45 -1.21
C SER A 16 30.63 11.04 -1.13
N GLU A 17 30.16 10.65 0.03
CA GLU A 17 29.26 9.52 0.12
C GLU A 17 28.05 9.84 -0.75
N MET A 18 28.00 9.22 -1.91
CA MET A 18 26.79 9.21 -2.75
C MET A 18 25.71 8.46 -1.97
N VAL A 19 24.89 9.20 -1.24
CA VAL A 19 23.65 8.66 -0.69
C VAL A 19 22.77 8.34 -1.89
N ALA A 20 22.68 7.05 -2.24
CA ALA A 20 21.82 6.59 -3.31
C ALA A 20 20.40 7.05 -3.04
N SER A 21 19.81 7.78 -3.97
CA SER A 21 18.42 8.21 -3.85
C SER A 21 17.50 6.98 -3.94
N ARG A 22 16.30 7.06 -3.35
CA ARG A 22 15.28 5.99 -3.50
C ARG A 22 15.09 5.61 -4.96
N ARG A 23 15.22 6.56 -5.86
CA ARG A 23 15.13 6.40 -7.32
C ARG A 23 16.29 5.57 -7.88
N ASP A 24 17.51 5.75 -7.35
CA ASP A 24 18.68 5.00 -7.79
C ASP A 24 18.66 3.56 -7.28
N VAL A 25 18.17 3.33 -6.08
CA VAL A 25 17.93 1.99 -5.53
C VAL A 25 16.89 1.25 -6.36
N LEU A 26 15.80 1.91 -6.76
CA LEU A 26 14.75 1.32 -7.60
C LEU A 26 15.25 1.03 -9.02
N LYS A 27 16.04 1.93 -9.62
CA LYS A 27 16.68 1.69 -10.92
C LYS A 27 17.62 0.49 -10.88
N SER A 28 18.37 0.32 -9.82
CA SER A 28 19.29 -0.81 -9.62
C SER A 28 18.55 -2.12 -9.41
N SER A 29 17.42 -2.11 -8.72
CA SER A 29 16.57 -3.28 -8.51
C SER A 29 15.86 -3.72 -9.79
N LEU A 30 15.49 -2.79 -10.65
CA LEU A 30 14.94 -3.06 -11.99
C LEU A 30 16.00 -3.69 -12.93
N ALA A 31 17.27 -3.28 -12.80
CA ALA A 31 18.36 -3.82 -13.60
C ALA A 31 18.73 -5.28 -13.25
N LEU A 32 18.38 -5.75 -12.06
CA LEU A 32 18.74 -7.06 -11.49
C LEU A 32 17.68 -8.16 -11.69
N GLY A 33 16.84 -8.08 -12.70
CA GLY A 33 16.00 -9.22 -13.13
C GLY A 33 14.50 -9.11 -12.85
N MET A 34 14.00 -7.99 -12.33
CA MET A 34 12.56 -7.74 -12.19
C MET A 34 11.94 -7.00 -13.39
N ALA A 35 12.72 -6.73 -14.44
CA ALA A 35 12.28 -5.98 -15.62
C ALA A 35 11.03 -6.57 -16.32
N GLY A 36 10.80 -7.88 -16.21
CA GLY A 36 9.62 -8.54 -16.77
C GLY A 36 8.33 -8.43 -15.93
N LEU A 37 8.40 -7.93 -14.70
CA LEU A 37 7.25 -7.84 -13.79
C LEU A 37 6.65 -6.43 -13.70
N VAL A 38 7.38 -5.40 -14.14
CA VAL A 38 6.89 -4.02 -14.12
C VAL A 38 6.27 -3.69 -15.47
N PRO A 39 4.99 -3.26 -15.50
CA PRO A 39 4.34 -2.86 -16.74
C PRO A 39 5.12 -1.78 -17.51
N ASP A 40 5.16 -1.88 -18.83
CA ASP A 40 5.91 -0.96 -19.73
C ASP A 40 5.59 0.52 -19.47
N VAL A 41 4.34 0.83 -19.13
CA VAL A 41 3.90 2.20 -18.86
C VAL A 41 4.62 2.79 -17.62
N ILE A 42 4.85 1.98 -16.61
CA ILE A 42 5.58 2.40 -15.41
C ILE A 42 7.06 2.53 -15.73
N GLN A 43 7.63 1.59 -16.50
CA GLN A 43 9.03 1.68 -16.96
C GLN A 43 9.27 2.97 -17.76
N ARG A 44 8.36 3.32 -18.68
CA ARG A 44 8.44 4.58 -19.44
C ARG A 44 8.35 5.80 -18.54
N ALA A 45 7.47 5.80 -17.54
CA ALA A 45 7.37 6.89 -16.57
C ALA A 45 8.67 7.08 -15.78
N TYR A 46 9.33 6.01 -15.38
CA TYR A 46 10.65 6.06 -14.75
C TYR A 46 11.75 6.60 -15.65
N ALA A 47 11.68 6.35 -16.94
CA ALA A 47 12.65 6.80 -17.90
C ALA A 47 12.60 8.32 -18.16
N ILE A 48 11.51 9.00 -17.78
CA ILE A 48 11.36 10.45 -17.93
C ILE A 48 12.28 11.16 -16.93
N THR A 49 13.26 11.89 -17.45
CA THR A 49 14.12 12.74 -16.62
C THR A 49 13.50 14.12 -16.51
N PRO A 50 13.13 14.58 -15.32
CA PRO A 50 12.58 15.93 -15.16
C PRO A 50 13.63 16.97 -15.52
N ALA A 51 13.20 18.10 -16.08
CA ALA A 51 14.08 19.22 -16.32
C ALA A 51 14.67 19.74 -15.00
N PRO A 52 15.93 20.20 -14.97
CA PRO A 52 16.53 20.73 -13.76
C PRO A 52 15.70 21.87 -13.16
N GLY A 53 15.47 21.82 -11.85
CA GLY A 53 14.70 22.83 -11.13
C GLY A 53 13.18 22.64 -11.15
N THR A 54 12.65 21.65 -11.87
CA THR A 54 11.20 21.35 -11.84
C THR A 54 10.79 20.64 -10.56
N THR A 55 9.59 20.94 -10.10
CA THR A 55 8.98 20.35 -8.89
C THR A 55 7.56 19.93 -9.21
N PHE A 56 6.86 19.28 -8.25
CA PHE A 56 5.45 18.96 -8.40
C PHE A 56 4.55 20.20 -8.53
N LEU A 57 5.03 21.39 -8.17
CA LEU A 57 4.31 22.67 -8.32
C LEU A 57 4.23 23.14 -9.77
N ASP A 58 5.04 22.56 -10.66
CA ASP A 58 5.02 22.89 -12.10
C ASP A 58 3.97 22.07 -12.85
N ALA A 59 3.23 21.20 -12.15
CA ALA A 59 2.13 20.43 -12.76
C ALA A 59 0.95 21.35 -13.07
N GLU A 60 0.64 21.50 -14.36
CA GLU A 60 -0.53 22.29 -14.84
C GLU A 60 -1.84 21.59 -14.59
N HIS A 61 -1.84 20.27 -14.61
CA HIS A 61 -3.04 19.44 -14.43
C HIS A 61 -2.76 18.29 -13.48
N VAL A 62 -3.69 18.06 -12.55
CA VAL A 62 -3.69 16.87 -11.67
C VAL A 62 -4.92 16.02 -12.01
N VAL A 63 -4.67 14.81 -12.50
CA VAL A 63 -5.75 13.86 -12.82
C VAL A 63 -5.87 12.83 -11.71
N ILE A 64 -7.03 12.79 -11.06
CA ILE A 64 -7.33 11.82 -10.00
C ILE A 64 -8.29 10.78 -10.55
N LEU A 65 -7.81 9.55 -10.78
CA LEU A 65 -8.64 8.41 -11.13
C LEU A 65 -9.10 7.72 -9.84
N MET A 66 -10.33 7.97 -9.44
CA MET A 66 -10.93 7.33 -8.27
C MET A 66 -11.57 6.00 -8.67
N GLN A 67 -11.01 4.89 -8.20
CA GLN A 67 -11.58 3.55 -8.34
C GLN A 67 -12.40 3.24 -7.09
N GLU A 68 -13.72 3.27 -7.25
CA GLU A 68 -14.67 3.20 -6.14
C GLU A 68 -14.81 1.82 -5.52
N ASN A 69 -15.39 1.81 -4.30
CA ASN A 69 -15.81 0.65 -3.52
C ASN A 69 -14.68 -0.32 -3.16
N ARG A 70 -13.46 0.21 -2.98
CA ARG A 70 -12.31 -0.56 -2.49
C ARG A 70 -11.66 0.20 -1.34
N SER A 71 -11.54 -0.45 -0.19
CA SER A 71 -10.82 0.14 0.93
C SER A 71 -9.31 0.06 0.71
N PHE A 72 -8.57 0.93 1.41
CA PHE A 72 -7.12 0.91 1.38
C PHE A 72 -6.57 -0.47 1.78
N ASP A 73 -7.04 -1.02 2.90
CA ASP A 73 -6.57 -2.31 3.41
C ASP A 73 -6.88 -3.48 2.47
N HIS A 74 -8.02 -3.40 1.75
CA HIS A 74 -8.37 -4.42 0.76
C HIS A 74 -7.36 -4.50 -0.39
N MET A 75 -6.81 -3.34 -0.79
CA MET A 75 -5.86 -3.23 -1.92
C MET A 75 -4.40 -3.26 -1.43
N PHE A 76 -4.09 -2.54 -0.38
CA PHE A 76 -2.73 -2.23 0.05
C PHE A 76 -2.43 -2.56 1.52
N GLY A 77 -3.32 -3.29 2.20
CA GLY A 77 -3.12 -3.66 3.61
C GLY A 77 -1.85 -4.45 3.90
N THR A 78 -1.26 -5.10 2.87
CA THR A 78 0.01 -5.83 2.96
C THR A 78 1.20 -5.09 2.34
N LEU A 79 1.01 -3.87 1.82
CA LEU A 79 2.09 -3.07 1.26
C LEU A 79 3.07 -2.67 2.38
N GLN A 80 4.37 -2.75 2.10
CA GLN A 80 5.40 -2.32 3.06
C GLN A 80 5.43 -0.80 3.19
N GLY A 81 5.74 -0.33 4.40
CA GLY A 81 5.87 1.10 4.66
C GLY A 81 4.57 1.87 4.84
N VAL A 82 3.42 1.20 4.78
CA VAL A 82 2.10 1.79 5.03
C VAL A 82 1.52 1.36 6.38
N ARG A 83 0.48 2.07 6.82
CA ARG A 83 -0.31 1.70 8.01
C ARG A 83 -1.34 0.62 7.65
N GLY A 84 -0.83 -0.58 7.33
CA GLY A 84 -1.63 -1.75 6.96
C GLY A 84 -1.77 -2.76 8.10
N PHE A 85 -1.97 -4.03 7.76
CA PHE A 85 -2.21 -5.09 8.74
C PHE A 85 -1.07 -5.33 9.74
N ASN A 86 0.16 -4.97 9.37
CA ASN A 86 1.35 -5.12 10.22
C ASN A 86 1.67 -3.86 11.04
N ASP A 87 0.84 -2.79 11.00
CA ASP A 87 1.08 -1.59 11.82
C ASP A 87 0.83 -1.91 13.30
N PRO A 88 1.83 -1.83 14.17
CA PRO A 88 1.68 -2.09 15.60
C PRO A 88 0.77 -1.09 16.31
N ARG A 89 0.47 0.05 15.65
CA ARG A 89 -0.40 1.12 16.16
C ARG A 89 -1.86 0.94 15.75
N SER A 90 -2.24 -0.23 15.22
CA SER A 90 -3.63 -0.52 14.86
C SER A 90 -4.56 -0.30 16.05
N LEU A 91 -5.77 0.16 15.77
CA LEU A 91 -6.78 0.35 16.80
C LEU A 91 -7.03 -0.93 17.59
N ARG A 92 -7.31 -0.77 18.89
CA ARG A 92 -7.70 -1.87 19.76
C ARG A 92 -9.18 -1.78 20.06
N GLN A 93 -9.83 -2.91 20.07
CA GLN A 93 -11.22 -3.05 20.52
C GLN A 93 -11.27 -2.97 22.06
N ALA A 94 -12.47 -2.86 22.63
CA ALA A 94 -12.65 -2.72 24.09
C ALA A 94 -12.11 -3.93 24.89
N ASP A 95 -12.06 -5.11 24.27
CA ASP A 95 -11.47 -6.34 24.84
C ASP A 95 -9.94 -6.42 24.69
N GLY A 96 -9.30 -5.39 24.14
CA GLY A 96 -7.87 -5.33 23.89
C GLY A 96 -7.42 -6.04 22.60
N SER A 97 -8.30 -6.71 21.87
CA SER A 97 -7.98 -7.35 20.61
C SER A 97 -7.72 -6.31 19.51
N SER A 98 -7.00 -6.72 18.46
CA SER A 98 -6.81 -5.86 17.30
C SER A 98 -8.14 -5.61 16.58
N VAL A 99 -8.31 -4.41 16.01
CA VAL A 99 -9.43 -4.08 15.12
C VAL A 99 -9.53 -5.03 13.92
N PHE A 100 -8.44 -5.66 13.54
CA PHE A 100 -8.41 -6.68 12.47
C PHE A 100 -8.97 -8.04 12.88
N LEU A 101 -9.24 -8.29 14.16
CA LEU A 101 -9.99 -9.46 14.62
C LEU A 101 -11.47 -9.09 14.73
N GLN A 102 -12.22 -9.40 13.71
CA GLN A 102 -13.67 -9.13 13.70
C GLN A 102 -14.45 -10.37 14.12
N ARG A 103 -15.57 -10.16 14.82
CA ARG A 103 -16.43 -11.25 15.29
C ARG A 103 -17.81 -11.18 14.65
N ASP A 104 -18.42 -12.33 14.40
CA ASP A 104 -19.82 -12.41 14.02
C ASP A 104 -20.73 -12.42 15.27
N SER A 105 -22.05 -12.38 15.07
CA SER A 105 -23.05 -12.44 16.13
C SER A 105 -23.04 -13.75 16.93
N ARG A 106 -22.37 -14.78 16.42
CA ARG A 106 -22.18 -16.08 17.09
C ARG A 106 -20.88 -16.16 17.88
N GLY A 107 -20.05 -15.08 17.83
CA GLY A 107 -18.76 -15.01 18.51
C GLY A 107 -17.59 -15.61 17.73
N ASN A 108 -17.80 -16.08 16.49
CA ASN A 108 -16.70 -16.57 15.67
C ASN A 108 -15.78 -15.42 15.25
N GLY A 109 -14.48 -15.60 15.41
CA GLY A 109 -13.47 -14.60 15.05
C GLY A 109 -12.94 -14.78 13.63
N TYR A 110 -12.78 -13.66 12.92
CA TYR A 110 -12.27 -13.61 11.55
C TYR A 110 -11.11 -12.63 11.47
N LEU A 111 -9.99 -13.08 10.93
CA LEU A 111 -8.82 -12.26 10.61
C LEU A 111 -8.82 -11.90 9.11
N PRO A 112 -8.06 -10.89 8.69
CA PRO A 112 -7.82 -10.63 7.27
C PRO A 112 -7.30 -11.88 6.56
N TRP A 113 -7.87 -12.18 5.37
CA TRP A 113 -7.51 -13.33 4.58
C TRP A 113 -7.28 -12.95 3.11
N ARG A 114 -6.35 -13.62 2.45
CA ARG A 114 -6.03 -13.36 1.05
C ARG A 114 -7.11 -13.94 0.12
N MET A 115 -7.64 -13.11 -0.75
CA MET A 115 -8.69 -13.48 -1.69
C MET A 115 -8.17 -14.21 -2.95
N ASN A 116 -6.92 -14.36 -3.17
CA ASN A 116 -6.28 -15.07 -4.28
C ASN A 116 -7.10 -15.11 -5.60
N ILE A 117 -6.94 -14.07 -6.43
CA ILE A 117 -7.73 -13.89 -7.67
C ILE A 117 -7.58 -15.07 -8.63
N LYS A 118 -6.41 -15.71 -8.67
CA LYS A 118 -6.11 -16.75 -9.65
C LYS A 118 -6.80 -18.08 -9.36
N ASP A 119 -6.97 -18.39 -8.07
CA ASP A 119 -7.40 -19.72 -7.63
C ASP A 119 -8.77 -19.69 -6.95
N SER A 120 -9.46 -18.56 -6.96
CA SER A 120 -10.76 -18.40 -6.32
C SER A 120 -11.75 -17.63 -7.20
N CYS A 121 -13.02 -17.66 -6.82
CA CYS A 121 -14.08 -16.86 -7.45
C CYS A 121 -14.20 -15.45 -6.85
N ALA A 122 -13.17 -14.93 -6.16
CA ALA A 122 -13.23 -13.69 -5.40
C ALA A 122 -13.73 -12.48 -6.22
N THR A 123 -13.39 -12.42 -7.52
CA THR A 123 -13.84 -11.34 -8.40
C THR A 123 -15.31 -11.43 -8.80
N TRP A 124 -15.95 -12.58 -8.59
CA TRP A 124 -17.33 -12.86 -9.01
C TRP A 124 -18.34 -12.88 -7.87
N MET A 125 -17.91 -12.79 -6.61
CA MET A 125 -18.79 -12.82 -5.45
C MET A 125 -19.76 -11.62 -5.35
N GLY A 126 -19.49 -10.56 -6.12
CA GLY A 126 -20.27 -9.33 -6.13
C GLY A 126 -19.83 -8.32 -5.09
N ALA A 127 -20.57 -7.22 -5.00
CA ALA A 127 -20.25 -6.14 -4.09
C ALA A 127 -20.77 -6.42 -2.67
N LEU A 128 -19.99 -6.01 -1.69
CA LEU A 128 -20.44 -5.89 -0.30
C LEU A 128 -21.35 -4.66 -0.15
N PRO A 129 -22.23 -4.62 0.86
CA PRO A 129 -22.96 -3.40 1.22
C PRO A 129 -21.98 -2.26 1.49
N HIS A 130 -22.16 -1.11 0.80
CA HIS A 130 -21.24 0.04 0.86
C HIS A 130 -21.93 1.39 0.91
N GLY A 131 -23.24 1.38 1.14
CA GLY A 131 -23.99 2.61 1.37
C GLY A 131 -23.59 3.28 2.68
N ARG A 132 -24.02 4.54 2.86
CA ARG A 132 -23.70 5.32 4.06
C ARG A 132 -24.18 4.61 5.35
N ALA A 133 -25.38 4.04 5.35
CA ALA A 133 -25.91 3.30 6.50
C ALA A 133 -25.02 2.12 6.86
N ASP A 134 -24.65 1.31 5.86
CA ASP A 134 -23.78 0.15 6.05
C ASP A 134 -22.40 0.53 6.62
N GLN A 135 -21.90 1.74 6.31
CA GLN A 135 -20.63 2.24 6.86
C GLN A 135 -20.79 2.67 8.32
N ILE A 136 -21.90 3.35 8.65
CA ILE A 136 -22.23 3.76 10.03
C ILE A 136 -22.40 2.52 10.92
N ASP A 137 -23.10 1.52 10.43
CA ASP A 137 -23.30 0.26 11.17
C ASP A 137 -21.96 -0.44 11.44
N ALA A 138 -21.10 -0.55 10.43
CA ALA A 138 -19.78 -1.17 10.58
C ALA A 138 -18.87 -0.40 11.54
N TRP A 139 -18.95 0.94 11.53
CA TRP A 139 -18.20 1.82 12.43
C TRP A 139 -18.65 1.65 13.90
N ASN A 140 -19.94 1.38 14.13
CA ASN A 140 -20.54 1.09 15.42
C ASN A 140 -20.12 2.08 16.53
N GLY A 141 -20.39 3.37 16.31
CA GLY A 141 -20.09 4.42 17.29
C GLY A 141 -18.60 4.60 17.62
N GLY A 142 -17.71 4.18 16.74
CA GLY A 142 -16.25 4.25 16.92
C GLY A 142 -15.61 2.95 17.42
N ALA A 143 -16.40 1.93 17.74
CA ALA A 143 -15.88 0.63 18.20
C ALA A 143 -15.24 -0.19 17.05
N HIS A 144 -15.62 0.07 15.79
CA HIS A 144 -15.12 -0.62 14.60
C HIS A 144 -15.19 -2.14 14.67
N ASN A 145 -16.25 -2.70 15.25
CA ASN A 145 -16.36 -4.14 15.55
C ASN A 145 -17.63 -4.78 14.99
N PHE A 146 -18.32 -4.13 14.05
CA PHE A 146 -19.54 -4.68 13.45
C PHE A 146 -19.42 -4.94 11.94
N TRP A 147 -18.19 -5.05 11.44
CA TRP A 147 -17.91 -5.20 10.02
C TRP A 147 -18.46 -6.48 9.43
N ILE A 148 -18.41 -7.60 10.14
CA ILE A 148 -18.91 -8.90 9.64
C ILE A 148 -20.40 -8.82 9.39
N GLU A 149 -21.17 -8.30 10.33
CA GLU A 149 -22.63 -8.26 10.21
C GLU A 149 -23.10 -7.19 9.21
N ALA A 150 -22.53 -5.99 9.28
CA ALA A 150 -22.90 -4.88 8.42
C ALA A 150 -22.54 -5.11 6.94
N LYS A 151 -21.53 -5.96 6.68
CA LYS A 151 -20.95 -6.16 5.35
C LYS A 151 -21.19 -7.57 4.78
N ARG A 152 -22.23 -8.27 5.21
CA ARG A 152 -22.57 -9.58 4.64
C ARG A 152 -22.97 -9.46 3.18
N TYR A 153 -22.53 -10.40 2.34
CA TYR A 153 -22.99 -10.48 0.96
C TYR A 153 -24.52 -10.61 0.88
N LYS A 154 -25.12 -9.90 -0.07
CA LYS A 154 -26.56 -10.02 -0.34
C LYS A 154 -26.94 -11.37 -0.97
N LYS A 155 -26.04 -11.93 -1.79
CA LYS A 155 -26.20 -13.26 -2.38
C LYS A 155 -26.10 -14.33 -1.30
N LYS A 156 -27.12 -15.20 -1.24
CA LYS A 156 -27.25 -16.21 -0.20
C LYS A 156 -26.06 -17.18 -0.17
N GLU A 157 -25.55 -17.57 -1.34
CA GLU A 157 -24.43 -18.48 -1.49
C GLU A 157 -23.11 -17.96 -0.90
N TYR A 158 -22.96 -16.64 -0.79
CA TYR A 158 -21.73 -16.01 -0.27
C TYR A 158 -21.91 -15.35 1.10
N ARG A 159 -23.12 -15.42 1.66
CA ARG A 159 -23.49 -14.69 2.87
C ARG A 159 -22.60 -14.99 4.07
N ASP A 160 -22.12 -16.21 4.20
CA ASP A 160 -21.30 -16.65 5.32
C ASP A 160 -19.79 -16.48 5.06
N ILE A 161 -19.41 -16.01 3.88
CA ILE A 161 -18.03 -15.66 3.57
C ILE A 161 -17.75 -14.28 4.17
N PRO A 162 -16.72 -14.13 5.02
CA PRO A 162 -16.34 -12.83 5.63
C PRO A 162 -15.60 -11.95 4.62
N GLY A 163 -16.28 -11.59 3.51
CA GLY A 163 -15.68 -10.89 2.39
C GLY A 163 -15.10 -9.52 2.76
N THR A 164 -15.65 -8.87 3.79
CA THR A 164 -15.13 -7.60 4.30
C THR A 164 -13.73 -7.69 4.89
N MET A 165 -13.28 -8.91 5.26
CA MET A 165 -11.93 -9.19 5.77
C MET A 165 -10.98 -9.67 4.67
N GLY A 166 -11.48 -9.77 3.44
CA GLY A 166 -10.68 -10.20 2.30
C GLY A 166 -9.74 -9.10 1.81
N TYR A 167 -8.53 -9.46 1.40
CA TYR A 167 -7.58 -8.54 0.79
C TYR A 167 -6.87 -9.16 -0.42
N PHE A 168 -6.34 -8.30 -1.28
CA PHE A 168 -5.46 -8.66 -2.38
C PHE A 168 -4.00 -8.42 -2.01
N SER A 169 -3.12 -9.24 -2.58
CA SER A 169 -1.68 -9.10 -2.41
C SER A 169 -1.03 -8.51 -3.67
N ARG A 170 0.28 -8.30 -3.61
CA ARG A 170 1.11 -7.90 -4.75
C ARG A 170 0.93 -8.83 -5.97
N GLU A 171 0.79 -10.13 -5.74
CA GLU A 171 0.59 -11.12 -6.81
C GLU A 171 -0.77 -10.99 -7.50
N ASP A 172 -1.76 -10.49 -6.78
CA ASP A 172 -3.11 -10.25 -7.29
C ASP A 172 -3.21 -8.91 -8.02
N LEU A 173 -2.44 -7.89 -7.59
CA LEU A 173 -2.49 -6.52 -8.09
C LEU A 173 -1.10 -5.99 -8.51
N PRO A 174 -0.37 -6.68 -9.41
CA PRO A 174 1.02 -6.35 -9.72
C PRO A 174 1.21 -4.92 -10.24
N PHE A 175 0.27 -4.42 -11.06
CA PHE A 175 0.32 -3.06 -11.59
C PHE A 175 0.27 -2.00 -10.48
N TYR A 176 -0.71 -2.11 -9.58
CA TYR A 176 -0.91 -1.12 -8.51
C TYR A 176 0.23 -1.12 -7.49
N TYR A 177 0.76 -2.29 -7.17
CA TYR A 177 1.91 -2.39 -6.28
C TYR A 177 3.18 -1.83 -6.92
N ALA A 178 3.41 -2.08 -8.21
CA ALA A 178 4.52 -1.48 -8.94
C ALA A 178 4.41 0.05 -9.00
N LEU A 179 3.19 0.58 -9.20
CA LEU A 179 2.93 2.01 -9.18
C LEU A 179 3.14 2.62 -7.78
N ALA A 180 2.78 1.91 -6.72
CA ALA A 180 2.97 2.37 -5.34
C ALA A 180 4.43 2.34 -4.90
N ASP A 181 5.25 1.45 -5.46
CA ASP A 181 6.69 1.37 -5.20
C ASP A 181 7.48 2.45 -5.98
N ALA A 182 6.87 3.08 -7.00
CA ALA A 182 7.47 4.10 -7.86
C ALA A 182 7.57 5.46 -7.20
#